data_e8522da5594c96a0064de946d1165a17
#
_entry.id   e8522da5594c96a0064de946d1165a17
#
_cell.length_a   1.000
_cell.length_b   1.000
_cell.length_c   1.000
_cell.angle_alpha   90.00
_cell.angle_beta   90.00
_cell.angle_gamma   90.00
#
_symmetry.space_group_name_H-M   'P 1'
#
loop_
_entity.id
_entity.type
_entity.pdbx_description
1 polymer ?
#
loop_
_entity_poly.entity_id
_entity_poly.type
_entity_poly.pdbx_seq_one_letter_code
_entity_poly.pdbx_strand_id
1 'polypeptide(L)'
;MADLRPDLRTILARIEPGSRALDIGCGDGALMAALRDGKQVDARGIEIDGTCVERCVAQGLSVVQGDADRDLAFYPDGAFDFAILSQTLQT
;
A
#
# COMPACT_ATOMS: atom_id res chain seq x y z
N MET A 1 1.37 -7.56 -16.67
CA MET A 1 0.60 -7.07 -15.51
C MET A 1 -0.87 -7.47 -15.56
N ALA A 2 -1.11 -8.61 -16.19
CA ALA A 2 -2.47 -9.14 -16.27
C ALA A 2 -3.07 -9.44 -14.89
N ASP A 3 -2.21 -9.59 -13.89
CA ASP A 3 -2.63 -10.04 -12.58
C ASP A 3 -3.24 -8.96 -11.70
N LEU A 4 -3.10 -7.69 -12.08
CA LEU A 4 -3.73 -6.63 -11.31
C LEU A 4 -5.22 -6.61 -11.57
N ARG A 5 -6.00 -6.51 -10.51
CA ARG A 5 -7.45 -6.40 -10.61
C ARG A 5 -7.82 -5.07 -11.27
N PRO A 6 -8.99 -5.02 -11.96
CA PRO A 6 -9.40 -3.76 -12.59
C PRO A 6 -9.49 -2.57 -11.64
N ASP A 7 -9.97 -2.80 -10.41
CA ASP A 7 -10.06 -1.74 -9.41
C ASP A 7 -8.68 -1.24 -8.97
N LEU A 8 -7.69 -2.12 -8.87
CA LEU A 8 -6.32 -1.72 -8.57
C LEU A 8 -5.70 -0.93 -9.70
N ARG A 9 -6.00 -1.30 -10.95
CA ARG A 9 -5.54 -0.54 -12.10
C ARG A 9 -6.10 0.88 -12.11
N THR A 10 -7.36 1.01 -11.72
CA THR A 10 -8.00 2.34 -11.63
C THR A 10 -7.30 3.19 -10.57
N ILE A 11 -6.96 2.60 -9.43
CA ILE A 11 -6.24 3.29 -8.37
C ILE A 11 -4.87 3.74 -8.87
N LEU A 12 -4.13 2.83 -9.52
CA LEU A 12 -2.82 3.16 -10.09
C LEU A 12 -2.90 4.35 -11.04
N ALA A 13 -3.93 4.37 -11.90
CA ALA A 13 -4.07 5.43 -12.88
C ALA A 13 -4.32 6.80 -12.25
N ARG A 14 -4.88 6.82 -11.04
CA ARG A 14 -5.23 8.08 -10.35
C ARG A 14 -4.13 8.62 -9.46
N ILE A 15 -3.17 7.79 -9.08
CA ILE A 15 -2.09 8.23 -8.19
C ILE A 15 -1.02 8.91 -9.00
N GLU A 16 -0.66 10.12 -8.60
CA GLU A 16 0.36 10.90 -9.30
C GLU A 16 1.75 10.34 -9.03
N PRO A 17 2.62 10.30 -10.06
CA PRO A 17 4.01 9.89 -9.87
C PRO A 17 4.71 10.74 -8.82
N GLY A 18 5.53 10.10 -7.99
CA GLY A 18 6.30 10.80 -6.97
C GLY A 18 5.53 11.18 -5.73
N SER A 19 4.24 10.81 -5.64
CA SER A 19 3.44 11.09 -4.45
C SER A 19 3.76 10.14 -3.32
N ARG A 20 3.17 10.39 -2.15
CA ARG A 20 3.28 9.53 -0.97
C ARG A 20 1.95 8.83 -0.76
N ALA A 21 1.98 7.51 -0.64
CA ALA A 21 0.77 6.71 -0.50
C ALA A 21 0.88 5.77 0.69
N LEU A 22 -0.22 5.62 1.43
CA LEU A 22 -0.33 4.64 2.50
C LEU A 22 -1.29 3.55 2.05
N ASP A 23 -0.84 2.31 2.04
CA ASP A 23 -1.64 1.15 1.67
C ASP A 23 -2.07 0.42 2.93
N ILE A 24 -3.35 0.52 3.25
CA ILE A 24 -3.93 -0.07 4.45
C ILE A 24 -4.42 -1.48 4.11
N GLY A 25 -3.90 -2.48 4.82
CA GLY A 25 -4.20 -3.87 4.51
C GLY A 25 -3.51 -4.30 3.22
N CYS A 26 -2.21 -4.01 3.10
CA CYS A 26 -1.49 -4.16 1.84
C CYS A 26 -1.28 -5.61 1.39
N GLY A 27 -1.55 -6.59 2.25
CA GLY A 27 -1.38 -7.99 1.90
C GLY A 27 0.07 -8.31 1.51
N ASP A 28 0.25 -8.95 0.38
CA ASP A 28 1.59 -9.32 -0.11
C ASP A 28 2.32 -8.17 -0.79
N GLY A 29 1.73 -7.00 -0.87
CA GLY A 29 2.38 -5.81 -1.39
C GLY A 29 2.32 -5.62 -2.90
N ALA A 30 1.44 -6.33 -3.59
CA ALA A 30 1.37 -6.25 -5.05
C ALA A 30 1.13 -4.82 -5.55
N LEU A 31 0.19 -4.10 -4.92
CA LEU A 31 -0.09 -2.73 -5.30
C LEU A 31 1.09 -1.81 -4.98
N MET A 32 1.70 -1.98 -3.80
CA MET A 32 2.86 -1.16 -3.42
C MET A 32 4.02 -1.35 -4.39
N ALA A 33 4.27 -2.59 -4.80
CA ALA A 33 5.33 -2.88 -5.75
C ALA A 33 5.04 -2.21 -7.11
N ALA A 34 3.80 -2.26 -7.55
CA ALA A 34 3.39 -1.63 -8.80
C ALA A 34 3.54 -0.11 -8.74
N LEU A 35 3.18 0.51 -7.61
CA LEU A 35 3.34 1.95 -7.41
C LEU A 35 4.80 2.35 -7.41
N ARG A 36 5.64 1.59 -6.73
CA ARG A 36 7.08 1.86 -6.67
C ARG A 36 7.71 1.77 -8.06
N ASP A 37 7.43 0.69 -8.77
CA ASP A 37 8.12 0.38 -10.01
C ASP A 37 7.53 1.14 -11.20
N GLY A 38 6.23 1.39 -11.20
CA GLY A 38 5.55 2.02 -12.32
C GLY A 38 5.39 3.52 -12.20
N LYS A 39 5.32 4.06 -10.97
CA LYS A 39 5.01 5.47 -10.74
C LYS A 39 5.99 6.16 -9.82
N GLN A 40 6.99 5.46 -9.32
CA GLN A 40 7.97 6.02 -8.39
C GLN A 40 7.32 6.66 -7.16
N VAL A 41 6.24 6.04 -6.67
CA VAL A 41 5.53 6.50 -5.50
C VAL A 41 6.25 6.03 -4.25
N ASP A 42 6.34 6.89 -3.25
CA ASP A 42 6.79 6.48 -1.91
C ASP A 42 5.62 5.78 -1.23
N ALA A 43 5.52 4.47 -1.41
CA ALA A 43 4.45 3.67 -0.87
C ALA A 43 4.85 3.06 0.45
N ARG A 44 4.00 3.24 1.45
CA ARG A 44 4.16 2.65 2.78
C ARG A 44 2.93 1.83 3.09
N GLY A 45 3.08 0.78 3.89
CA GLY A 45 1.96 -0.10 4.17
C GLY A 45 1.79 -0.42 5.64
N ILE A 46 0.55 -0.72 6.01
CA ILE A 46 0.20 -1.30 7.31
C ILE A 46 -0.50 -2.61 7.04
N GLU A 47 -0.06 -3.67 7.68
CA GLU A 47 -0.65 -4.98 7.51
C GLU A 47 -0.66 -5.72 8.85
N ILE A 48 -1.79 -6.31 9.19
CA ILE A 48 -1.93 -7.01 10.48
C ILE A 48 -1.32 -8.41 10.44
N ASP A 49 -1.26 -9.04 9.27
CA ASP A 49 -0.73 -10.39 9.11
C ASP A 49 0.80 -10.35 8.97
N GLY A 50 1.50 -10.90 9.97
CA GLY A 50 2.95 -10.90 9.99
C GLY A 50 3.58 -11.62 8.80
N THR A 51 2.95 -12.67 8.28
CA THR A 51 3.46 -13.39 7.12
C THR A 51 3.45 -12.49 5.89
N CYS A 52 2.39 -11.71 5.71
CA CYS A 52 2.31 -10.75 4.62
C CYS A 52 3.37 -9.65 4.77
N VAL A 53 3.59 -9.18 6.00
CA VAL A 53 4.64 -8.19 6.26
C VAL A 53 6.01 -8.73 5.84
N GLU A 54 6.30 -9.98 6.20
CA GLU A 54 7.57 -10.60 5.82
C GLU A 54 7.75 -10.67 4.31
N ARG A 55 6.69 -10.99 3.58
CA ARG A 55 6.72 -11.03 2.12
C ARG A 55 7.00 -9.67 1.53
N CYS A 56 6.40 -8.63 2.10
CA CYS A 56 6.63 -7.26 1.65
C CYS A 56 8.07 -6.84 1.89
N VAL A 57 8.59 -7.10 3.08
CA VAL A 57 9.97 -6.74 3.43
C VAL A 57 10.96 -7.46 2.52
N ALA A 58 10.68 -8.72 2.18
CA ALA A 58 11.52 -9.47 1.26
C ALA A 58 11.59 -8.85 -0.14
N GLN A 59 10.58 -8.08 -0.52
CA GLN A 59 10.55 -7.37 -1.80
C GLN A 59 11.14 -5.96 -1.70
N GLY A 60 11.62 -5.56 -0.54
CA GLY A 60 12.14 -4.22 -0.32
C GLY A 60 11.07 -3.17 -0.05
N LEU A 61 9.86 -3.59 0.28
CA LEU A 61 8.76 -2.67 0.56
C LEU A 61 8.77 -2.21 2.02
N SER A 62 8.31 -0.98 2.26
CA SER A 62 8.25 -0.39 3.60
C SER A 62 6.89 -0.68 4.22
N VAL A 63 6.80 -1.74 5.01
CA VAL A 63 5.56 -2.18 5.64
C VAL A 63 5.79 -2.38 7.13
N VAL A 64 4.84 -1.94 7.94
CA VAL A 64 4.83 -2.22 9.37
C VAL A 64 3.68 -3.14 9.70
N GLN A 65 3.90 -4.03 10.67
CA GLN A 65 2.82 -4.86 11.18
C GLN A 65 2.02 -4.04 12.18
N GLY A 66 0.73 -3.92 11.94
CA GLY A 66 -0.12 -3.15 12.82
C GLY A 66 -1.57 -3.21 12.44
N ASP A 67 -2.40 -2.63 13.31
CA ASP A 67 -3.83 -2.52 13.12
C ASP A 67 -4.15 -1.09 12.73
N ALA A 68 -4.67 -0.90 11.51
CA ALA A 68 -4.95 0.43 11.00
C ALA A 68 -5.93 1.21 11.88
N ASP A 69 -6.93 0.53 12.46
CA ASP A 69 -7.91 1.19 13.32
C ASP A 69 -7.27 1.86 14.52
N ARG A 70 -6.17 1.29 15.01
CA ARG A 70 -5.46 1.81 16.18
C ARG A 70 -4.28 2.68 15.78
N ASP A 71 -3.53 2.26 14.78
CA ASP A 71 -2.20 2.80 14.53
C ASP A 71 -2.21 4.01 13.61
N LEU A 72 -3.27 4.23 12.84
CA LEU A 72 -3.36 5.41 11.98
C LEU A 72 -3.33 6.71 12.76
N ALA A 73 -3.76 6.68 14.03
CA ALA A 73 -3.73 7.87 14.88
C ALA A 73 -2.31 8.39 15.12
N PHE A 74 -1.29 7.57 14.93
CA PHE A 74 0.09 7.99 15.13
C PHE A 74 0.69 8.71 13.94
N TYR A 75 0.03 8.69 12.78
CA TYR A 75 0.54 9.41 11.62
C TYR A 75 0.05 10.86 11.66
N PRO A 76 0.96 11.82 11.42
CA PRO A 76 0.54 13.22 11.37
C PRO A 76 -0.32 13.50 10.15
N ASP A 77 -1.16 14.52 10.27
CA ASP A 77 -1.95 14.97 9.13
C ASP A 77 -1.01 15.39 7.99
N GLY A 78 -1.37 15.01 6.78
CA GLY A 78 -0.57 15.36 5.62
C GLY A 78 0.66 14.49 5.42
N ALA A 79 0.83 13.41 6.20
CA ALA A 79 1.95 12.49 6.00
C ALA A 79 1.89 11.81 4.64
N PHE A 80 0.68 11.60 4.11
CA PHE A 80 0.47 10.93 2.82
C PHE A 80 -0.46 11.74 1.94
N ASP A 81 -0.26 11.63 0.64
CA ASP A 81 -1.13 12.26 -0.34
C ASP A 81 -2.35 11.40 -0.64
N PHE A 82 -2.20 10.08 -0.52
CA PHE A 82 -3.27 9.11 -0.76
C PHE A 82 -3.27 8.05 0.31
N ALA A 83 -4.45 7.56 0.66
CA ALA A 83 -4.61 6.37 1.49
C ALA A 83 -5.50 5.37 0.74
N ILE A 84 -5.07 4.13 0.68
CA ILE A 84 -5.73 3.09 -0.10
C ILE A 84 -6.13 1.95 0.84
N LEU A 85 -7.36 1.51 0.73
CA LEU A 85 -7.88 0.39 1.51
C LEU A 85 -7.85 -0.88 0.66
N SER A 86 -6.64 -1.40 0.44
CA SER A 86 -6.43 -2.50 -0.50
C SER A 86 -7.13 -3.79 -0.09
N GLN A 87 -7.15 -4.09 1.20
CA GLN A 87 -7.76 -5.33 1.65
C GLN A 87 -9.27 -5.35 1.39
N THR A 88 -9.91 -4.19 1.52
CA THR A 88 -11.32 -4.05 1.19
C THR A 88 -11.58 -4.33 -0.28
N LEU A 89 -10.64 -3.92 -1.14
CA LEU A 89 -10.77 -4.10 -2.58
C LEU A 89 -10.57 -5.55 -3.00
N GLN A 90 -9.94 -6.36 -2.17
CA GLN A 90 -9.67 -7.76 -2.49
C GLN A 90 -10.84 -8.68 -2.16
N THR A 91 -11.80 -8.21 -1.46
CA THR A 91 -13.01 -8.98 -1.13
C THR A 91 -14.17 -8.62 -2.04
#